data_cf870f7d8304cd55b18ae96e4fc6636d
#
_entry.id   cf870f7d8304cd55b18ae96e4fc6636d
#
_cell.length_a   1.000
_cell.length_b   1.000
_cell.length_c   1.000
_cell.angle_alpha   90.00
_cell.angle_beta   90.00
_cell.angle_gamma   90.00
#
_symmetry.space_group_name_H-M   'P 1'
#
loop_
_entity.id
_entity.type
_entity.pdbx_description
1 polymer ?
#
loop_
_entity_poly.entity_id
_entity_poly.type
_entity_poly.pdbx_seq_one_letter_code
_entity_poly.pdbx_strand_id
1 'polypeptide(L)'
;MEEKNCEILFEYLRDIIYDSENAKLDLECLDESFHKLGMGLQYLDKAMKEMKHYSAEISKGNLSIEAPGRDNFLCENLKNIHANLNHLTWQAKQVAKGDYSQSVSYMGEFSEAFNIMTKQLKEREEELEEEAYRDKLTGIGNRHLFHERAETMLATGEKIVFCYCDLDHLKYVND
;
A
#
# COMPACT_ATOMS: atom_id res chain seq x y z
N MET A 1 28.84 47.70 -2.90
CA MET A 1 27.98 47.05 -1.91
C MET A 1 26.95 46.16 -2.58
N GLU A 2 26.12 46.63 -3.47
CA GLU A 2 25.11 45.79 -4.17
C GLU A 2 25.70 44.56 -4.88
N GLU A 3 26.81 44.71 -5.59
CA GLU A 3 27.48 43.64 -6.32
C GLU A 3 27.91 42.50 -5.36
N LYS A 4 28.40 42.82 -4.18
CA LYS A 4 28.79 41.84 -3.16
C LYS A 4 27.58 41.07 -2.59
N ASN A 5 26.45 41.77 -2.36
CA ASN A 5 25.23 41.09 -1.91
C ASN A 5 24.69 40.12 -2.97
N CYS A 6 24.71 40.54 -4.23
CA CYS A 6 24.31 39.70 -5.37
C CYS A 6 25.18 38.44 -5.47
N GLU A 7 26.48 38.57 -5.28
CA GLU A 7 27.42 37.44 -5.32
C GLU A 7 27.18 36.46 -4.19
N ILE A 8 27.00 36.93 -2.95
CA ILE A 8 26.68 36.08 -1.78
C ILE A 8 25.37 35.30 -2.02
N LEU A 9 24.32 35.98 -2.49
CA LEU A 9 23.02 35.36 -2.74
C LEU A 9 23.08 34.37 -3.90
N PHE A 10 23.87 34.68 -4.95
CA PHE A 10 24.07 33.76 -6.07
C PHE A 10 24.84 32.51 -5.67
N GLU A 11 25.91 32.65 -4.88
CA GLU A 11 26.64 31.50 -4.34
C GLU A 11 25.76 30.64 -3.46
N TYR A 12 24.99 31.24 -2.57
CA TYR A 12 24.04 30.51 -1.77
C TYR A 12 22.97 29.77 -2.59
N LEU A 13 22.41 30.43 -3.61
CA LEU A 13 21.47 29.78 -4.53
C LEU A 13 22.11 28.61 -5.29
N ARG A 14 23.33 28.78 -5.74
CA ARG A 14 24.12 27.69 -6.37
C ARG A 14 24.31 26.53 -5.41
N ASP A 15 24.66 26.81 -4.15
CA ASP A 15 24.88 25.78 -3.14
C ASP A 15 23.57 25.06 -2.78
N ILE A 16 22.44 25.75 -2.72
CA ILE A 16 21.10 25.11 -2.57
C ILE A 16 20.88 24.05 -3.65
N ILE A 17 21.30 24.31 -4.89
CA ILE A 17 21.05 23.42 -6.03
C ILE A 17 22.06 22.26 -6.07
N TYR A 18 23.35 22.55 -5.88
CA TYR A 18 24.43 21.60 -6.16
C TYR A 18 25.06 20.99 -4.91
N ASP A 19 24.98 21.65 -3.74
CA ASP A 19 25.56 21.22 -2.47
C ASP A 19 24.66 21.58 -1.28
N SER A 20 23.40 21.20 -1.37
CA SER A 20 22.36 21.62 -0.42
C SER A 20 22.67 21.26 1.05
N GLU A 21 23.53 20.28 1.33
CA GLU A 21 23.89 19.91 2.71
C GLU A 21 24.77 20.97 3.37
N ASN A 22 25.62 21.61 2.59
CA ASN A 22 26.55 22.63 3.05
C ASN A 22 26.05 24.06 2.86
N ALA A 23 24.94 24.25 2.10
CA ALA A 23 24.35 25.54 1.85
C ALA A 23 23.98 26.27 3.14
N LYS A 24 24.58 27.45 3.34
CA LYS A 24 24.35 28.30 4.52
C LYS A 24 24.43 29.76 4.11
N LEU A 25 23.49 30.56 4.58
CA LEU A 25 23.47 32.00 4.40
C LEU A 25 23.38 32.67 5.76
N ASP A 26 24.33 33.55 6.02
CA ASP A 26 24.27 34.45 7.16
C ASP A 26 23.67 35.79 6.69
N LEU A 27 22.48 36.11 7.22
CA LEU A 27 21.78 37.37 6.88
C LEU A 27 22.52 38.61 7.37
N GLU A 28 23.36 38.51 8.41
CA GLU A 28 24.15 39.63 8.92
C GLU A 28 25.23 40.10 7.93
N CYS A 29 25.59 39.21 6.97
CA CYS A 29 26.52 39.55 5.89
C CYS A 29 25.88 40.33 4.74
N LEU A 30 24.58 40.51 4.75
CA LEU A 30 23.80 41.22 3.72
C LEU A 30 23.38 42.62 4.19
N ASP A 31 23.27 43.53 3.27
CA ASP A 31 22.64 44.82 3.53
C ASP A 31 21.15 44.63 3.82
N GLU A 32 20.54 45.48 4.67
CA GLU A 32 19.15 45.38 5.12
C GLU A 32 18.14 45.26 3.96
N SER A 33 18.42 45.94 2.83
CA SER A 33 17.60 45.88 1.61
C SER A 33 17.52 44.48 0.98
N PHE A 34 18.49 43.61 1.24
CA PHE A 34 18.56 42.22 0.73
C PHE A 34 18.08 41.17 1.71
N HIS A 35 17.82 41.53 2.98
CA HIS A 35 17.39 40.56 4.01
C HIS A 35 16.13 39.80 3.62
N LYS A 36 15.13 40.47 3.02
CA LYS A 36 13.89 39.81 2.59
C LYS A 36 14.15 38.72 1.54
N LEU A 37 15.06 39.01 0.60
CA LEU A 37 15.45 38.03 -0.43
C LEU A 37 16.24 36.88 0.19
N GLY A 38 17.17 37.18 1.09
CA GLY A 38 17.92 36.16 1.84
C GLY A 38 17.02 35.23 2.64
N MET A 39 16.03 35.77 3.36
CA MET A 39 15.03 34.95 4.09
C MET A 39 14.19 34.09 3.14
N GLY A 40 13.81 34.62 1.99
CA GLY A 40 13.09 33.85 0.96
C GLY A 40 13.92 32.66 0.44
N LEU A 41 15.20 32.87 0.19
CA LEU A 41 16.11 31.80 -0.23
C LEU A 41 16.36 30.77 0.89
N GLN A 42 16.47 31.20 2.15
CA GLN A 42 16.54 30.27 3.29
C GLN A 42 15.29 29.42 3.43
N TYR A 43 14.12 30.01 3.21
CA TYR A 43 12.86 29.26 3.19
C TYR A 43 12.84 28.23 2.05
N LEU A 44 13.29 28.62 0.84
CA LEU A 44 13.39 27.70 -0.30
C LEU A 44 14.37 26.56 -0.03
N ASP A 45 15.56 26.84 0.55
CA ASP A 45 16.54 25.83 0.95
C ASP A 45 15.93 24.81 1.91
N LYS A 46 15.27 25.29 2.96
CA LYS A 46 14.57 24.43 3.92
C LYS A 46 13.52 23.54 3.23
N ALA A 47 12.68 24.13 2.39
CA ALA A 47 11.63 23.42 1.71
C ALA A 47 12.17 22.33 0.74
N MET A 48 13.29 22.62 0.06
CA MET A 48 13.97 21.69 -0.82
C MET A 48 14.63 20.54 -0.06
N LYS A 49 15.26 20.81 1.09
CA LYS A 49 15.86 19.79 1.96
C LYS A 49 14.80 18.83 2.50
N GLU A 50 13.69 19.36 2.99
CA GLU A 50 12.54 18.55 3.43
C GLU A 50 11.96 17.70 2.32
N MET A 51 11.78 18.25 1.11
CA MET A 51 11.29 17.51 -0.05
C MET A 51 12.26 16.39 -0.44
N LYS A 52 13.56 16.68 -0.49
CA LYS A 52 14.60 15.70 -0.83
C LYS A 52 14.62 14.55 0.19
N HIS A 53 14.58 14.86 1.48
CA HIS A 53 14.53 13.86 2.53
C HIS A 53 13.27 13.00 2.44
N TYR A 54 12.12 13.63 2.32
CA TYR A 54 10.82 12.96 2.25
C TYR A 54 10.71 12.05 1.02
N SER A 55 11.10 12.53 -0.16
CA SER A 55 11.11 11.72 -1.38
C SER A 55 12.08 10.54 -1.31
N ALA A 56 13.26 10.73 -0.70
CA ALA A 56 14.24 9.67 -0.49
C ALA A 56 13.72 8.55 0.41
N GLU A 57 13.02 8.90 1.49
CA GLU A 57 12.43 7.90 2.39
C GLU A 57 11.29 7.13 1.73
N ILE A 58 10.40 7.81 1.00
CA ILE A 58 9.35 7.15 0.22
C ILE A 58 9.95 6.20 -0.82
N SER A 59 11.01 6.62 -1.51
CA SER A 59 11.69 5.80 -2.52
C SER A 59 12.34 4.54 -1.97
N LYS A 60 12.73 4.54 -0.68
CA LYS A 60 13.20 3.35 0.05
C LYS A 60 12.06 2.46 0.55
N GLY A 61 10.80 2.84 0.33
CA GLY A 61 9.63 2.13 0.84
C GLY A 61 9.31 2.43 2.31
N ASN A 62 9.94 3.45 2.93
CA ASN A 62 9.59 3.89 4.27
C ASN A 62 8.29 4.71 4.25
N LEU A 63 7.17 4.02 4.33
CA LEU A 63 5.84 4.63 4.35
C LEU A 63 5.38 5.05 5.77
N SER A 64 6.25 4.92 6.78
CA SER A 64 5.97 5.39 8.14
C SER A 64 6.50 6.79 8.40
N ILE A 65 7.19 7.40 7.42
CA ILE A 65 7.73 8.75 7.55
C ILE A 65 6.61 9.76 7.74
N GLU A 66 6.82 10.73 8.62
CA GLU A 66 5.91 11.85 8.81
C GLU A 66 6.01 12.82 7.62
N ALA A 67 4.85 13.24 7.11
CA ALA A 67 4.80 14.16 5.98
C ALA A 67 5.23 15.58 6.43
N PRO A 68 5.98 16.32 5.59
CA PRO A 68 6.31 17.71 5.84
C PRO A 68 5.10 18.60 6.10
N GLY A 69 5.29 19.72 6.81
CA GLY A 69 4.25 20.66 7.15
C GLY A 69 3.45 21.18 5.94
N ARG A 70 2.29 21.79 6.20
CA ARG A 70 1.42 22.34 5.14
C ARG A 70 2.03 23.54 4.42
N ASP A 71 2.99 24.18 5.05
CA ASP A 71 3.76 25.30 4.52
C ASP A 71 4.70 24.91 3.37
N ASN A 72 5.10 23.63 3.28
CA ASN A 72 5.91 23.14 2.18
C ASN A 72 5.05 22.67 1.01
N PHE A 73 4.71 23.59 0.11
CA PHE A 73 3.91 23.32 -1.10
C PHE A 73 4.63 22.42 -2.12
N LEU A 74 5.98 22.33 -2.08
CA LEU A 74 6.75 21.48 -2.98
C LEU A 74 6.48 19.98 -2.73
N CYS A 75 6.00 19.63 -1.53
CA CYS A 75 5.72 18.27 -1.14
C CYS A 75 4.27 17.83 -1.38
N GLU A 76 3.38 18.66 -1.92
CA GLU A 76 1.96 18.34 -2.03
C GLU A 76 1.71 17.09 -2.87
N ASN A 77 2.30 16.99 -4.05
CA ASN A 77 2.18 15.81 -4.90
C ASN A 77 2.83 14.57 -4.27
N LEU A 78 3.96 14.73 -3.56
CA LEU A 78 4.60 13.63 -2.84
C LEU A 78 3.73 13.13 -1.68
N LYS A 79 3.03 14.00 -0.98
CA LYS A 79 2.06 13.62 0.07
C LYS A 79 0.92 12.80 -0.51
N ASN A 80 0.42 13.16 -1.67
CA ASN A 80 -0.62 12.40 -2.37
C ASN A 80 -0.11 11.02 -2.79
N ILE A 81 1.10 10.94 -3.36
CA ILE A 81 1.74 9.66 -3.71
C ILE A 81 1.93 8.80 -2.46
N HIS A 82 2.43 9.37 -1.38
CA HIS A 82 2.62 8.67 -0.10
C HIS A 82 1.29 8.13 0.46
N ALA A 83 0.23 8.93 0.47
CA ALA A 83 -1.09 8.50 0.91
C ALA A 83 -1.62 7.35 0.05
N ASN A 84 -1.47 7.43 -1.27
CA ASN A 84 -1.87 6.38 -2.20
C ASN A 84 -1.11 5.08 -1.95
N LEU A 85 0.22 5.15 -1.75
CA LEU A 85 1.05 3.99 -1.45
C LEU A 85 0.69 3.34 -0.10
N ASN A 86 0.41 4.14 0.93
CA ASN A 86 -0.07 3.64 2.22
C ASN A 86 -1.40 2.90 2.08
N HIS A 87 -2.36 3.49 1.38
CA HIS A 87 -3.67 2.87 1.15
C HIS A 87 -3.54 1.57 0.36
N LEU A 88 -2.74 1.58 -0.71
CA LEU A 88 -2.45 0.40 -1.51
C LEU A 88 -1.81 -0.72 -0.69
N THR A 89 -0.83 -0.37 0.15
CA THR A 89 -0.17 -1.32 1.05
C THR A 89 -1.16 -1.94 2.03
N TRP A 90 -2.10 -1.15 2.56
CA TRP A 90 -3.15 -1.65 3.42
C TRP A 90 -4.08 -2.61 2.68
N GLN A 91 -4.55 -2.25 1.47
CA GLN A 91 -5.40 -3.12 0.65
C GLN A 91 -4.70 -4.44 0.30
N ALA A 92 -3.44 -4.38 -0.11
CA ALA A 92 -2.65 -5.59 -0.38
C ALA A 92 -2.53 -6.51 0.86
N LYS A 93 -2.37 -5.92 2.05
CA LYS A 93 -2.37 -6.68 3.31
C LYS A 93 -3.73 -7.31 3.63
N GLN A 94 -4.85 -6.70 3.25
CA GLN A 94 -6.17 -7.32 3.41
C GLN A 94 -6.33 -8.50 2.44
N VAL A 95 -5.97 -8.31 1.17
CA VAL A 95 -5.97 -9.41 0.18
C VAL A 95 -5.11 -10.59 0.64
N ALA A 96 -3.92 -10.32 1.20
CA ALA A 96 -3.05 -11.35 1.75
C ALA A 96 -3.63 -12.09 2.97
N LYS A 97 -4.69 -11.57 3.60
CA LYS A 97 -5.44 -12.22 4.69
C LYS A 97 -6.71 -12.93 4.20
N GLY A 98 -6.94 -12.99 2.90
CA GLY A 98 -8.12 -13.58 2.30
C GLY A 98 -9.29 -12.62 2.10
N ASP A 99 -9.13 -11.32 2.35
CA ASP A 99 -10.17 -10.33 2.03
C ASP A 99 -10.04 -9.85 0.58
N TYR A 100 -10.64 -10.59 -0.32
CA TYR A 100 -10.65 -10.28 -1.75
C TYR A 100 -11.73 -9.24 -2.15
N SER A 101 -12.42 -8.64 -1.21
CA SER A 101 -13.37 -7.54 -1.48
C SER A 101 -12.69 -6.23 -1.83
N GLN A 102 -11.38 -6.14 -1.64
CA GLN A 102 -10.60 -4.93 -1.87
C GLN A 102 -10.50 -4.58 -3.36
N SER A 103 -10.71 -3.30 -3.67
CA SER A 103 -10.55 -2.78 -5.04
C SER A 103 -9.80 -1.45 -5.04
N VAL A 104 -9.03 -1.19 -6.08
CA VAL A 104 -8.26 0.03 -6.29
C VAL A 104 -8.82 0.75 -7.51
N SER A 105 -8.97 2.09 -7.45
CA SER A 105 -9.55 2.88 -8.55
C SER A 105 -8.76 4.15 -8.91
N TYR A 106 -7.64 4.40 -8.22
CA TYR A 106 -6.92 5.69 -8.28
C TYR A 106 -5.48 5.60 -8.79
N MET A 107 -5.03 4.44 -9.27
CA MET A 107 -3.66 4.19 -9.72
C MET A 107 -3.57 3.80 -11.21
N GLY A 108 -4.56 4.19 -12.03
CA GLY A 108 -4.54 3.90 -13.48
C GLY A 108 -4.40 2.41 -13.79
N GLU A 109 -3.48 2.05 -14.68
CA GLU A 109 -3.21 0.67 -15.12
C GLU A 109 -2.89 -0.28 -13.96
N PHE A 110 -2.24 0.22 -12.90
CA PHE A 110 -2.01 -0.59 -11.71
C PHE A 110 -3.31 -1.02 -11.04
N SER A 111 -4.32 -0.14 -11.00
CA SER A 111 -5.64 -0.48 -10.45
C SER A 111 -6.29 -1.64 -11.19
N GLU A 112 -6.22 -1.63 -12.51
CA GLU A 112 -6.76 -2.70 -13.35
C GLU A 112 -6.05 -4.03 -13.07
N ALA A 113 -4.72 -4.03 -13.08
CA ALA A 113 -3.91 -5.21 -12.80
C ALA A 113 -4.16 -5.77 -11.39
N PHE A 114 -4.23 -4.89 -10.37
CA PHE A 114 -4.52 -5.29 -8.99
C PHE A 114 -5.90 -5.93 -8.86
N ASN A 115 -6.93 -5.32 -9.45
CA ASN A 115 -8.29 -5.81 -9.38
C ASN A 115 -8.46 -7.16 -10.13
N ILE A 116 -7.79 -7.33 -11.28
CA ILE A 116 -7.77 -8.60 -11.99
C ILE A 116 -7.09 -9.69 -11.14
N MET A 117 -5.93 -9.39 -10.55
CA MET A 117 -5.21 -10.31 -9.68
C MET A 117 -6.06 -10.73 -8.47
N THR A 118 -6.71 -9.77 -7.80
CA THR A 118 -7.55 -10.03 -6.63
C THR A 118 -8.74 -10.91 -7.00
N LYS A 119 -9.37 -10.67 -8.15
CA LYS A 119 -10.46 -11.51 -8.68
C LYS A 119 -10.00 -12.94 -8.95
N GLN A 120 -8.86 -13.10 -9.62
CA GLN A 120 -8.29 -14.44 -9.91
C GLN A 120 -7.93 -15.20 -8.63
N LEU A 121 -7.41 -14.52 -7.61
CA LEU A 121 -7.13 -15.15 -6.32
C LEU A 121 -8.41 -15.65 -5.65
N LYS A 122 -9.47 -14.85 -5.68
CA LYS A 122 -10.78 -15.24 -5.14
C LYS A 122 -11.34 -16.47 -5.86
N GLU A 123 -11.39 -16.44 -7.19
CA GLU A 123 -11.88 -17.55 -8.02
C GLU A 123 -11.09 -18.84 -7.72
N ARG A 124 -9.77 -18.73 -7.59
CA ARG A 124 -8.93 -19.88 -7.30
C ARG A 124 -9.11 -20.44 -5.90
N GLU A 125 -9.36 -19.59 -4.91
CA GLU A 125 -9.69 -20.05 -3.54
C GLU A 125 -11.03 -20.79 -3.51
N GLU A 126 -12.06 -20.23 -4.17
CA GLU A 126 -13.37 -20.87 -4.31
C GLU A 126 -13.27 -22.24 -5.01
N GLU A 127 -12.47 -22.35 -6.08
CA GLU A 127 -12.20 -23.63 -6.76
C GLU A 127 -11.53 -24.65 -5.82
N LEU A 128 -10.52 -24.21 -5.05
CA LEU A 128 -9.83 -25.08 -4.09
C LEU A 128 -10.75 -25.53 -2.97
N GLU A 129 -11.63 -24.67 -2.47
CA GLU A 129 -12.63 -25.03 -1.48
C GLU A 129 -13.62 -26.05 -2.03
N GLU A 130 -14.11 -25.86 -3.26
CA GLU A 130 -14.98 -26.85 -3.92
C GLU A 130 -14.28 -28.19 -4.07
N GLU A 131 -13.02 -28.23 -4.52
CA GLU A 131 -12.25 -29.48 -4.64
C GLU A 131 -12.01 -30.16 -3.28
N ALA A 132 -11.75 -29.36 -2.23
CA ALA A 132 -11.47 -29.90 -0.91
C ALA A 132 -12.70 -30.48 -0.20
N TYR A 133 -13.88 -29.91 -0.43
CA TYR A 133 -15.08 -30.17 0.36
C TYR A 133 -16.24 -30.80 -0.41
N ARG A 134 -16.18 -30.88 -1.73
CA ARG A 134 -17.27 -31.44 -2.56
C ARG A 134 -16.82 -32.66 -3.35
N ASP A 135 -17.75 -33.55 -3.58
CA ASP A 135 -17.60 -34.67 -4.52
C ASP A 135 -17.79 -34.16 -5.94
N LYS A 136 -16.80 -34.42 -6.82
CA LYS A 136 -16.77 -33.90 -8.20
C LYS A 136 -17.91 -34.40 -9.09
N LEU A 137 -18.49 -35.56 -8.79
CA LEU A 137 -19.54 -36.16 -9.60
C LEU A 137 -20.94 -35.64 -9.22
N THR A 138 -21.19 -35.53 -7.93
CA THR A 138 -22.53 -35.28 -7.38
C THR A 138 -22.69 -33.84 -6.87
N GLY A 139 -21.61 -33.11 -6.63
CA GLY A 139 -21.59 -31.76 -6.07
C GLY A 139 -21.99 -31.68 -4.58
N ILE A 140 -22.32 -32.83 -3.94
CA ILE A 140 -22.59 -32.86 -2.50
C ILE A 140 -21.30 -32.81 -1.68
N GLY A 141 -21.40 -32.55 -0.38
CA GLY A 141 -20.25 -32.59 0.53
C GLY A 141 -19.55 -33.94 0.48
N ASN A 142 -18.24 -33.94 0.33
CA ASN A 142 -17.44 -35.15 0.35
C ASN A 142 -17.23 -35.65 1.79
N ARG A 143 -16.49 -36.75 1.95
CA ARG A 143 -16.18 -37.33 3.24
C ARG A 143 -15.47 -36.36 4.20
N HIS A 144 -14.63 -35.47 3.64
CA HIS A 144 -13.86 -34.50 4.43
C HIS A 144 -14.81 -33.45 5.06
N LEU A 145 -15.68 -32.84 4.27
CA LEU A 145 -16.68 -31.89 4.76
C LEU A 145 -17.61 -32.53 5.81
N PHE A 146 -17.98 -33.79 5.57
CA PHE A 146 -18.82 -34.54 6.53
C PHE A 146 -18.14 -34.66 7.90
N HIS A 147 -16.87 -35.08 7.94
CA HIS A 147 -16.15 -35.23 9.21
C HIS A 147 -15.99 -33.91 9.95
N GLU A 148 -15.58 -32.83 9.25
CA GLU A 148 -15.39 -31.52 9.84
C GLU A 148 -16.69 -30.97 10.46
N ARG A 149 -17.78 -31.05 9.71
CA ARG A 149 -19.11 -30.61 10.22
C ARG A 149 -19.59 -31.46 11.40
N ALA A 150 -19.42 -32.78 11.31
CA ALA A 150 -19.83 -33.67 12.38
C ALA A 150 -19.03 -33.40 13.68
N GLU A 151 -17.72 -33.22 13.60
CA GLU A 151 -16.88 -32.86 14.74
C GLU A 151 -17.28 -31.51 15.36
N THR A 152 -17.56 -30.50 14.52
CA THR A 152 -18.02 -29.19 14.98
C THR A 152 -19.36 -29.29 15.72
N MET A 153 -20.35 -30.00 15.16
CA MET A 153 -21.65 -30.16 15.78
C MET A 153 -21.58 -30.97 17.09
N LEU A 154 -20.73 -32.00 17.15
CA LEU A 154 -20.51 -32.76 18.35
C LEU A 154 -19.84 -31.93 19.47
N ALA A 155 -18.89 -31.04 19.08
CA ALA A 155 -18.21 -30.14 20.02
C ALA A 155 -19.17 -29.09 20.63
N THR A 156 -20.21 -28.68 19.91
CA THR A 156 -21.24 -27.75 20.42
C THR A 156 -22.31 -28.45 21.28
N GLY A 157 -22.27 -29.77 21.37
CA GLY A 157 -23.25 -30.56 22.13
C GLY A 157 -24.62 -30.68 21.44
N GLU A 158 -24.71 -30.43 20.16
CA GLU A 158 -25.92 -30.58 19.36
C GLU A 158 -26.28 -32.06 19.21
N LYS A 159 -27.59 -32.36 19.21
CA LYS A 159 -28.08 -33.68 18.89
C LYS A 159 -28.09 -33.89 17.40
N ILE A 160 -27.29 -34.82 16.90
CA ILE A 160 -27.22 -35.15 15.46
C ILE A 160 -27.71 -36.59 15.25
N VAL A 161 -28.32 -36.81 14.09
CA VAL A 161 -28.74 -38.14 13.63
C VAL A 161 -27.96 -38.43 12.34
N PHE A 162 -27.25 -39.57 12.35
CA PHE A 162 -26.56 -40.07 11.15
C PHE A 162 -27.47 -41.02 10.39
N CYS A 163 -27.61 -40.78 9.08
CA CYS A 163 -28.26 -41.70 8.17
C CYS A 163 -27.21 -42.21 7.18
N TYR A 164 -27.01 -43.50 7.15
CA TYR A 164 -26.13 -44.17 6.20
C TYR A 164 -26.99 -44.88 5.15
N CYS A 165 -26.77 -44.57 3.88
CA CYS A 165 -27.48 -45.17 2.75
C CYS A 165 -26.49 -45.84 1.82
N ASP A 166 -26.76 -47.05 1.38
CA ASP A 166 -25.97 -47.78 0.40
C ASP A 166 -26.89 -48.36 -0.70
N LEU A 167 -26.37 -48.50 -1.91
CA LEU A 167 -27.09 -49.10 -3.01
C LEU A 167 -26.73 -50.57 -3.17
N ASP A 168 -27.68 -51.46 -2.88
CA ASP A 168 -27.48 -52.86 -3.06
C ASP A 168 -27.27 -53.22 -4.54
N HIS A 169 -26.29 -54.09 -4.76
CA HIS A 169 -25.99 -54.65 -6.09
C HIS A 169 -25.54 -53.62 -7.18
N LEU A 170 -25.05 -52.43 -6.82
CA LEU A 170 -24.61 -51.40 -7.78
C LEU A 170 -23.60 -51.94 -8.79
N LYS A 171 -22.76 -52.90 -8.43
CA LYS A 171 -21.82 -53.55 -9.35
C LYS A 171 -22.49 -54.21 -10.55
N TYR A 172 -23.66 -54.82 -10.35
CA TYR A 172 -24.43 -55.48 -11.43
C TYR A 172 -25.10 -54.48 -12.38
N VAL A 173 -25.18 -53.21 -12.02
CA VAL A 173 -25.77 -52.16 -12.86
C VAL A 173 -24.71 -51.45 -13.68
N ASN A 174 -23.45 -51.43 -13.20
CA ASN A 174 -22.33 -50.75 -13.83
C ASN A 174 -21.52 -51.66 -14.77
N ASP A 175 -21.61 -53.01 -14.66
CA ASP A 175 -21.00 -54.01 -15.57
C ASP A 175 -21.99 -54.34 -16.71
#